data_b35ee4167e55f38785af564836dc49c7
#
_entry.id   b35ee4167e55f38785af564836dc49c7
#
_cell.length_a   1.000
_cell.length_b   1.000
_cell.length_c   1.000
_cell.angle_alpha   90.00
_cell.angle_beta   90.00
_cell.angle_gamma   90.00
#
_symmetry.space_group_name_H-M   'P 1'
#
loop_
_entity.id
_entity.type
_entity.pdbx_description
1 polymer ?
#
loop_
_entity_poly.entity_id
_entity_poly.type
_entity_poly.pdbx_seq_one_letter_code
_entity_poly.pdbx_strand_id
1 'polypeptide(L)'
;MNIAYCEDEKIQLEYMEQLIKKWADEGNDTVTYFGYGSAKELLFEHPDSFPFDLLLLDIDMDGMDGMALAKEIRKKDQKLPIVFLTNRSEYVFEGYEVGALRYLLKPVEETKLFSLLDEISYALGKERRYLIENVDGET
;
A
#
# COMPACT_ATOMS: atom_id res chain seq x y z
N MET A 1 9.31 3.08 -6.98
CA MET A 1 7.99 2.70 -6.42
C MET A 1 7.81 3.34 -5.06
N ASN A 2 6.68 3.99 -4.85
CA ASN A 2 6.34 4.64 -3.58
C ASN A 2 5.37 3.78 -2.81
N ILE A 3 5.77 3.36 -1.61
CA ILE A 3 4.95 2.50 -0.74
C ILE A 3 4.71 3.23 0.58
N ALA A 4 3.45 3.36 0.96
CA ALA A 4 3.07 3.93 2.25
C ALA A 4 2.49 2.85 3.16
N TYR A 5 2.73 2.99 4.45
CA TYR A 5 2.14 2.14 5.48
C TYR A 5 1.62 3.02 6.61
N CYS A 6 0.37 2.83 6.96
CA CYS A 6 -0.27 3.53 8.08
C CYS A 6 -0.48 2.54 9.23
N GLU A 7 0.19 2.77 10.35
CA GLU A 7 0.24 1.89 11.50
C GLU A 7 0.62 2.69 12.74
N ASP A 8 -0.12 2.57 13.84
CA ASP A 8 0.15 3.36 15.03
C ASP A 8 1.24 2.80 15.95
N GLU A 9 1.72 1.58 15.69
CA GLU A 9 2.84 1.00 16.43
C GLU A 9 4.15 1.25 15.68
N LYS A 10 5.01 2.07 16.27
CA LYS A 10 6.28 2.47 15.64
C LYS A 10 7.17 1.28 15.27
N ILE A 11 7.20 0.27 16.14
CA ILE A 11 8.01 -0.93 15.91
C ILE A 11 7.56 -1.64 14.63
N GLN A 12 6.25 -1.70 14.38
CA GLN A 12 5.71 -2.33 13.17
C GLN A 12 6.01 -1.50 11.94
N LEU A 13 5.98 -0.17 12.04
CA LEU A 13 6.38 0.70 10.92
C LEU A 13 7.83 0.47 10.53
N GLU A 14 8.72 0.38 11.53
CA GLU A 14 10.15 0.16 11.30
C GLU A 14 10.42 -1.23 10.72
N TYR A 15 9.73 -2.24 11.23
CA TYR A 15 9.87 -3.61 10.74
C TYR A 15 9.45 -3.72 9.26
N MET A 16 8.33 -3.10 8.90
CA MET A 16 7.86 -3.08 7.51
C MET A 16 8.87 -2.39 6.60
N GLU A 17 9.43 -1.28 7.06
CA GLU A 17 10.46 -0.57 6.30
C GLU A 17 11.65 -1.46 5.99
N GLN A 18 12.11 -2.22 6.99
CA GLN A 18 13.23 -3.16 6.81
C GLN A 18 12.90 -4.25 5.80
N LEU A 19 11.69 -4.81 5.87
CA LEU A 19 11.26 -5.85 4.93
C LEU A 19 11.19 -5.32 3.50
N ILE A 20 10.62 -4.13 3.34
CA ILE A 20 10.48 -3.52 2.01
C ILE A 20 11.84 -3.19 1.43
N LYS A 21 12.76 -2.67 2.24
CA LYS A 21 14.14 -2.40 1.80
C LYS A 21 14.87 -3.67 1.41
N LYS A 22 14.68 -4.74 2.18
CA LYS A 22 15.26 -6.05 1.85
C LYS A 22 14.77 -6.54 0.49
N TRP A 23 13.48 -6.44 0.25
CA TRP A 23 12.90 -6.81 -1.03
C TRP A 23 13.50 -5.99 -2.18
N ALA A 24 13.60 -4.68 -2.00
CA ALA A 24 14.15 -3.78 -3.01
C ALA A 24 15.61 -4.12 -3.33
N ASP A 25 16.42 -4.37 -2.30
CA ASP A 25 17.83 -4.69 -2.48
C ASP A 25 18.01 -6.02 -3.22
N GLU A 26 17.22 -7.04 -2.89
CA GLU A 26 17.30 -8.34 -3.52
C GLU A 26 16.88 -8.31 -4.99
N GLY A 27 15.93 -7.45 -5.33
CA GLY A 27 15.41 -7.33 -6.69
C GLY A 27 15.97 -6.19 -7.50
N ASN A 28 16.96 -5.44 -6.96
CA ASN A 28 17.50 -4.25 -7.61
C ASN A 28 16.43 -3.20 -7.92
N ASP A 29 15.40 -3.12 -7.10
CA ASP A 29 14.34 -2.13 -7.23
C ASP A 29 14.63 -0.89 -6.40
N THR A 30 14.07 0.23 -6.83
CA THR A 30 14.14 1.48 -6.08
C THR A 30 12.80 1.72 -5.41
N VAL A 31 12.82 1.86 -4.09
CA VAL A 31 11.61 2.09 -3.29
C VAL A 31 11.78 3.28 -2.39
N THR A 32 10.75 4.12 -2.31
CA THR A 32 10.63 5.14 -1.27
C THR A 32 9.52 4.71 -0.33
N TYR A 33 9.84 4.62 0.95
CA TYR A 33 8.91 4.18 1.99
C TYR A 33 8.41 5.37 2.80
N PHE A 34 7.09 5.43 3.02
CA PHE A 34 6.43 6.47 3.79
C PHE A 34 5.66 5.84 4.93
N GLY A 35 6.08 6.08 6.17
CA GLY A 35 5.40 5.58 7.36
C GLY A 35 4.54 6.65 8.00
N TYR A 36 3.30 6.32 8.33
CA TYR A 36 2.37 7.22 9.01
C TYR A 36 1.87 6.57 10.28
N GLY A 37 1.94 7.30 11.39
CA GLY A 37 1.53 6.79 12.70
C GLY A 37 0.04 6.88 12.96
N SER A 38 -0.73 7.53 12.08
CA SER A 38 -2.17 7.64 12.21
C SER A 38 -2.81 7.98 10.88
N ALA A 39 -4.11 7.70 10.77
CA ALA A 39 -4.89 8.10 9.60
C ALA A 39 -4.90 9.62 9.43
N LYS A 40 -4.99 10.34 10.54
CA LYS A 40 -5.01 11.80 10.54
C LYS A 40 -3.72 12.38 9.97
N GLU A 41 -2.58 11.80 10.32
CA GLU A 41 -1.28 12.22 9.79
C GLU A 41 -1.22 12.06 8.28
N LEU A 42 -1.64 10.91 7.77
CA LEU A 42 -1.65 10.64 6.34
C LEU A 42 -2.56 11.63 5.59
N LEU A 43 -3.77 11.84 6.09
CA LEU A 43 -4.72 12.75 5.46
C LEU A 43 -4.28 14.21 5.55
N PHE A 44 -3.58 14.58 6.61
CA PHE A 44 -3.04 15.93 6.75
C PHE A 44 -1.98 16.22 5.69
N GLU A 45 -1.09 15.27 5.44
CA GLU A 45 -0.03 15.43 4.43
C GLU A 45 -0.56 15.31 3.00
N HIS A 46 -1.63 14.54 2.81
CA HIS A 46 -2.19 14.27 1.49
C HIS A 46 -3.71 14.52 1.49
N PRO A 47 -4.13 15.79 1.53
CA PRO A 47 -5.56 16.08 1.63
C PRO A 47 -6.35 15.82 0.34
N ASP A 48 -5.69 15.85 -0.81
CA ASP A 48 -6.40 15.78 -2.11
C ASP A 48 -5.95 14.65 -3.03
N SER A 49 -4.74 14.15 -2.86
CA SER A 49 -4.21 13.09 -3.71
C SER A 49 -3.24 12.23 -2.94
N PHE A 50 -3.05 11.00 -3.42
CA PHE A 50 -2.23 10.00 -2.73
C PHE A 50 -1.16 9.48 -3.69
N PRO A 51 0.05 10.05 -3.66
CA PRO A 51 1.09 9.75 -4.64
C PRO A 51 1.85 8.46 -4.33
N PHE A 52 1.11 7.40 -4.07
CA PHE A 52 1.66 6.09 -3.73
C PHE A 52 1.30 5.08 -4.80
N ASP A 53 2.18 4.11 -4.99
CA ASP A 53 1.91 2.96 -5.85
C ASP A 53 1.24 1.83 -5.08
N LEU A 54 1.40 1.84 -3.77
CA LEU A 54 0.78 0.87 -2.86
C LEU A 54 0.59 1.51 -1.49
N LEU A 55 -0.58 1.31 -0.92
CA LEU A 55 -0.88 1.73 0.46
C LEU A 55 -1.21 0.51 1.30
N LEU A 56 -0.40 0.30 2.35
CA LEU A 56 -0.63 -0.73 3.35
C LEU A 56 -1.31 -0.07 4.55
N LEU A 57 -2.41 -0.64 5.00
CA LEU A 57 -3.18 -0.10 6.12
C LEU A 57 -3.39 -1.13 7.20
N ASP A 58 -3.00 -0.80 8.43
CA ASP A 58 -3.45 -1.54 9.59
C ASP A 58 -4.91 -1.13 9.86
N ILE A 59 -5.77 -2.08 10.20
CA ILE A 59 -7.16 -1.77 10.49
C ILE A 59 -7.31 -1.23 11.92
N ASP A 60 -6.67 -1.90 12.89
CA ASP A 60 -6.82 -1.53 14.30
C ASP A 60 -5.85 -0.40 14.68
N MET A 61 -6.34 0.83 14.60
CA MET A 61 -5.58 2.01 15.00
C MET A 61 -6.43 2.89 15.90
N ASP A 62 -5.77 3.64 16.79
CA ASP A 62 -6.45 4.63 17.63
C ASP A 62 -6.98 5.77 16.77
N GLY A 63 -8.14 6.29 17.15
CA GLY A 63 -8.80 7.32 16.36
C GLY A 63 -9.50 6.72 15.15
N MET A 64 -9.24 7.28 13.96
CA MET A 64 -9.77 6.74 12.72
C MET A 64 -9.05 5.43 12.38
N ASP A 65 -9.79 4.33 12.27
CA ASP A 65 -9.20 3.04 11.91
C ASP A 65 -8.89 2.95 10.41
N GLY A 66 -8.19 1.87 10.02
CA GLY A 66 -7.77 1.70 8.63
C GLY A 66 -8.92 1.54 7.66
N MET A 67 -10.03 0.94 8.08
CA MET A 67 -11.19 0.78 7.22
C MET A 67 -11.84 2.14 6.94
N ALA A 68 -12.01 2.96 7.98
CA ALA A 68 -12.55 4.32 7.83
C ALA A 68 -11.63 5.18 6.96
N LEU A 69 -10.31 5.05 7.14
CA LEU A 69 -9.34 5.75 6.30
C LEU A 69 -9.48 5.35 4.83
N ALA A 70 -9.59 4.05 4.56
CA ALA A 70 -9.75 3.56 3.19
C ALA A 70 -11.02 4.14 2.54
N LYS A 71 -12.11 4.22 3.28
CA LYS A 71 -13.35 4.81 2.78
C LYS A 71 -13.17 6.29 2.43
N GLU A 72 -12.44 7.03 3.26
CA GLU A 72 -12.14 8.44 2.96
C GLU A 72 -11.25 8.57 1.70
N ILE A 73 -10.24 7.72 1.59
CA ILE A 73 -9.35 7.72 0.42
C ILE A 73 -10.14 7.42 -0.85
N ARG A 74 -11.05 6.45 -0.81
CA ARG A 74 -11.84 6.04 -1.99
C ARG A 74 -12.76 7.15 -2.52
N LYS A 75 -13.09 8.13 -1.72
CA LYS A 75 -13.86 9.29 -2.19
C LYS A 75 -13.07 10.12 -3.20
N LYS A 76 -11.74 10.04 -3.14
CA LYS A 76 -10.85 10.85 -3.99
C LYS A 76 -10.02 10.02 -4.96
N ASP A 77 -9.73 8.78 -4.63
CA ASP A 77 -8.90 7.91 -5.45
C ASP A 77 -9.45 6.49 -5.41
N GLN A 78 -10.03 6.07 -6.51
CA GLN A 78 -10.63 4.74 -6.64
C GLN A 78 -9.66 3.70 -7.19
N LYS A 79 -8.44 4.12 -7.57
CA LYS A 79 -7.47 3.26 -8.25
C LYS A 79 -6.28 2.88 -7.39
N LEU A 80 -6.01 3.63 -6.33
CA LEU A 80 -4.87 3.35 -5.45
C LEU A 80 -4.93 1.92 -4.93
N PRO A 81 -3.90 1.10 -5.16
CA PRO A 81 -3.86 -0.25 -4.56
C PRO A 81 -3.79 -0.15 -3.04
N ILE A 82 -4.78 -0.72 -2.37
CA ILE A 82 -4.85 -0.76 -0.92
C ILE A 82 -4.80 -2.21 -0.46
N VAL A 83 -3.93 -2.48 0.52
CA VAL A 83 -3.80 -3.79 1.15
C VAL A 83 -3.95 -3.61 2.65
N PHE A 84 -4.86 -4.35 3.24
CA PHE A 84 -5.05 -4.32 4.69
C PHE A 84 -4.16 -5.33 5.39
N LEU A 85 -3.59 -4.91 6.52
CA LEU A 85 -2.86 -5.79 7.42
C LEU A 85 -3.61 -5.82 8.75
N THR A 86 -3.95 -7.00 9.25
CA THR A 86 -4.75 -7.10 10.47
C THR A 86 -4.59 -8.46 11.13
N ASN A 87 -4.94 -8.53 12.43
CA ASN A 87 -5.08 -9.79 13.15
C ASN A 87 -6.47 -10.42 12.96
N ARG A 88 -7.39 -9.72 12.30
CA ARG A 88 -8.81 -10.08 12.28
C ARG A 88 -9.31 -10.37 10.88
N SER A 89 -9.69 -11.62 10.64
CA SER A 89 -10.24 -12.05 9.35
C SER A 89 -11.67 -11.54 9.10
N GLU A 90 -12.39 -11.09 10.12
CA GLU A 90 -13.77 -10.62 9.97
C GLU A 90 -13.90 -9.34 9.15
N TYR A 91 -12.80 -8.62 8.90
CA TYR A 91 -12.82 -7.40 8.10
C TYR A 91 -12.74 -7.64 6.59
N VAL A 92 -12.61 -8.89 6.15
CA VAL A 92 -12.45 -9.20 4.73
C VAL A 92 -13.60 -8.65 3.87
N PHE A 93 -14.83 -8.78 4.34
CA PHE A 93 -16.01 -8.29 3.58
C PHE A 93 -16.03 -6.77 3.46
N GLU A 94 -15.66 -6.05 4.52
CA GLU A 94 -15.61 -4.59 4.48
C GLU A 94 -14.48 -4.11 3.55
N GLY A 95 -13.36 -4.81 3.54
CA GLY A 95 -12.27 -4.53 2.62
C GLY A 95 -12.71 -4.65 1.17
N TYR A 96 -13.61 -5.57 0.89
CA TYR A 96 -14.19 -5.76 -0.44
C TYR A 96 -14.94 -4.51 -0.91
N GLU A 97 -15.67 -3.86 0.00
CA GLU A 97 -16.44 -2.65 -0.33
C GLU A 97 -15.56 -1.47 -0.75
N VAL A 98 -14.34 -1.40 -0.22
CA VAL A 98 -13.39 -0.33 -0.58
C VAL A 98 -12.43 -0.76 -1.70
N GLY A 99 -12.67 -1.92 -2.30
CA GLY A 99 -11.85 -2.40 -3.40
C GLY A 99 -10.43 -2.73 -2.99
N ALA A 100 -10.24 -3.35 -1.82
CA ALA A 100 -8.91 -3.75 -1.37
C ALA A 100 -8.32 -4.80 -2.32
N LEU A 101 -7.05 -4.63 -2.67
CA LEU A 101 -6.35 -5.57 -3.55
C LEU A 101 -6.08 -6.90 -2.85
N ARG A 102 -5.65 -6.83 -1.61
CA ARG A 102 -5.30 -8.01 -0.80
C ARG A 102 -5.57 -7.73 0.67
N TYR A 103 -5.55 -8.81 1.42
CA TYR A 103 -5.76 -8.81 2.85
C TYR A 103 -4.68 -9.71 3.45
N LEU A 104 -3.79 -9.16 4.23
CA LEU A 104 -2.71 -9.94 4.86
C LEU A 104 -2.94 -10.02 6.36
N LEU A 105 -2.90 -11.23 6.89
CA LEU A 105 -3.00 -11.44 8.34
C LEU A 105 -1.64 -11.19 8.99
N LYS A 106 -1.68 -10.60 10.19
CA LYS A 106 -0.49 -10.45 11.02
C LYS A 106 -0.24 -11.72 11.82
N PRO A 107 1.02 -12.10 12.09
CA PRO A 107 2.23 -11.44 11.62
C PRO A 107 2.43 -11.64 10.12
N VAL A 108 2.89 -10.59 9.44
CA VAL A 108 3.06 -10.64 7.98
C VAL A 108 4.20 -11.59 7.62
N GLU A 109 3.90 -12.58 6.81
CA GLU A 109 4.92 -13.48 6.29
C GLU A 109 5.71 -12.80 5.17
N GLU A 110 7.04 -12.86 5.27
CA GLU A 110 7.92 -12.24 4.29
C GLU A 110 7.60 -12.69 2.87
N THR A 111 7.39 -13.99 2.67
CA THR A 111 7.10 -14.55 1.34
C THR A 111 5.82 -13.98 0.73
N LYS A 112 4.79 -13.79 1.53
CA LYS A 112 3.51 -13.21 1.07
C LYS A 112 3.67 -11.74 0.73
N LEU A 113 4.39 -11.00 1.57
CA LEU A 113 4.65 -9.59 1.29
C LEU A 113 5.48 -9.43 0.03
N PHE A 114 6.54 -10.21 -0.12
CA PHE A 114 7.42 -10.14 -1.29
C PHE A 114 6.69 -10.50 -2.57
N SER A 115 5.82 -11.51 -2.53
CA SER A 115 4.98 -11.88 -3.67
C SER A 115 4.06 -10.73 -4.09
N LEU A 116 3.47 -10.04 -3.11
CA LEU A 116 2.64 -8.87 -3.37
C LEU A 116 3.45 -7.74 -4.01
N LEU A 117 4.63 -7.45 -3.47
CA LEU A 117 5.50 -6.41 -3.99
C LEU A 117 5.98 -6.72 -5.41
N ASP A 118 6.28 -7.99 -5.69
CA ASP A 118 6.60 -8.45 -7.05
C ASP A 118 5.44 -8.17 -8.01
N GLU A 119 4.23 -8.49 -7.58
CA GLU A 119 3.01 -8.27 -8.38
C GLU A 119 2.82 -6.79 -8.70
N ILE A 120 2.96 -5.92 -7.70
CA ILE A 120 2.82 -4.47 -7.89
C ILE A 120 3.92 -3.95 -8.81
N SER A 121 5.16 -4.35 -8.57
CA SER A 121 6.30 -3.93 -9.39
C SER A 121 6.14 -4.35 -10.85
N TYR A 122 5.67 -5.57 -11.08
CA TYR A 122 5.42 -6.07 -12.42
C TYR A 122 4.33 -5.25 -13.12
N ALA A 123 3.24 -4.97 -12.42
CA ALA A 123 2.13 -4.19 -12.98
C ALA A 123 2.57 -2.77 -13.35
N LEU A 124 3.39 -2.12 -12.51
CA LEU A 124 3.94 -0.81 -12.78
C LEU A 124 4.87 -0.83 -14.00
N GLY A 125 5.73 -1.82 -14.10
CA GLY A 125 6.63 -1.98 -15.24
C GLY A 125 5.86 -2.17 -16.55
N LYS A 126 4.81 -2.97 -16.52
CA LYS A 126 3.95 -3.20 -17.68
C LYS A 126 3.22 -1.92 -18.09
N GLU A 127 2.71 -1.16 -17.14
CA GLU A 127 2.03 0.11 -17.39
C GLU A 127 2.98 1.13 -18.00
N ARG A 128 4.20 1.26 -17.47
CA ARG A 128 5.21 2.17 -18.01
C ARG A 128 5.61 1.78 -19.44
N ARG A 129 5.76 0.51 -19.68
CA ARG A 129 6.08 -0.01 -21.01
C ARG A 129 4.98 0.30 -22.01
N TYR A 130 3.74 0.13 -21.60
CA TYR A 130 2.57 0.46 -22.42
C TYR A 130 2.56 1.95 -22.79
N LEU A 131 2.81 2.82 -21.83
CA LEU A 131 2.83 4.27 -22.08
C LEU A 131 3.94 4.66 -23.05
N ILE A 132 5.13 4.09 -22.92
CA ILE A 132 6.25 4.34 -23.81
C ILE A 132 5.92 3.86 -25.23
N GLU A 133 5.40 2.66 -25.37
CA GLU A 133 5.04 2.10 -26.66
C GLU A 133 3.94 2.91 -27.36
N ASN A 134 2.98 3.44 -26.61
CA ASN A 134 1.91 4.27 -27.20
C ASN A 134 2.42 5.64 -27.67
N VAL A 135 3.41 6.19 -27.00
CA VAL A 135 4.02 7.46 -27.41
C VAL A 135 4.88 7.26 -28.66
N ASP A 136 5.68 6.19 -28.70
CA ASP A 136 6.59 5.93 -29.81
C ASP A 136 5.94 5.16 -30.94
N GLY A 137 4.93 4.37 -30.67
CA GLY A 137 4.34 3.43 -31.61
C GLY A 137 3.20 3.99 -32.45
N GLU A 138 2.79 5.19 -32.22
CA GLU A 138 1.72 5.79 -33.01
C GLU A 138 2.18 6.24 -34.38
N THR A 139 3.40 6.02 -34.62
CA THR A 139 3.99 6.27 -35.91
C THR A 139 3.58 5.23 -36.94
#